data_f6a3615fa9d7af554183d9756c5055af
#
_entry.id   f6a3615fa9d7af554183d9756c5055af
#
_cell.length_a   1.000
_cell.length_b   1.000
_cell.length_c   1.000
_cell.angle_alpha   90.00
_cell.angle_beta   90.00
_cell.angle_gamma   90.00
#
_symmetry.space_group_name_H-M   'P 1'
#
loop_
_entity.id
_entity.type
_entity.pdbx_description
1 polymer ?
#
loop_
_entity_poly.entity_id
_entity_poly.type
_entity_poly.pdbx_seq_one_letter_code
_entity_poly.pdbx_strand_id
1 'polypeptide(L)'
;MAIEFSEEIPSLRTTMENIIAVVQPDKLREQIAELNEKAAAPDLWDDPSAAQAVTSALSHRQSELDRITQMSERIDDLEAMVDMAAEDPDEGADILAEAEADLEKLRKDLGDLEIRTLLDGEYDERNAVITIRSGAGGVDAADFAEILLRMYLRWAERHGYPTKVMDTSYAEEAGLKSATFEVQAPYAYGTLSVEAGTHRLVRISPFDNQGRRQTSFAAVEVIPLIETTDHIEIPESELKVDVFRSSGPGGQSVNTTDSAVRMTHIPTGIVVSMQDEKSQIQNRAAALRVLQSRLLVLRHEEEQAKKKELAGDVKASWGDQMRSYVLQSYQMVKDLRTEFESGNPQSVFDGDIDGFINAGIRWRKNEQKAAQD
;
A
#
# COMPACT_ATOMS: atom_id res chain seq x y z
N MET A 1 -26.17 -6.15 -28.76
CA MET A 1 -26.74 -4.80 -28.52
C MET A 1 -25.80 -3.85 -29.22
N ALA A 2 -26.29 -2.98 -30.09
CA ALA A 2 -25.42 -1.95 -30.66
C ALA A 2 -24.98 -1.05 -29.50
N ILE A 3 -23.67 -0.82 -29.37
CA ILE A 3 -23.12 0.09 -28.38
C ILE A 3 -23.55 1.50 -28.80
N GLU A 4 -24.18 2.24 -27.91
CA GLU A 4 -24.55 3.63 -28.17
C GLU A 4 -23.35 4.54 -27.84
N PHE A 5 -22.45 4.70 -28.81
CA PHE A 5 -21.29 5.60 -28.67
C PHE A 5 -21.70 7.02 -28.27
N SER A 6 -22.89 7.46 -28.65
CA SER A 6 -23.45 8.77 -28.28
C SER A 6 -23.64 8.98 -26.77
N GLU A 7 -23.78 7.91 -25.97
CA GLU A 7 -23.86 7.98 -24.52
C GLU A 7 -22.53 7.65 -23.86
N GLU A 8 -21.76 6.73 -24.46
CA GLU A 8 -20.51 6.21 -23.89
C GLU A 8 -19.38 7.25 -23.94
N ILE A 9 -19.14 7.89 -25.09
CA ILE A 9 -18.07 8.89 -25.26
C ILE A 9 -18.23 10.08 -24.28
N PRO A 10 -19.42 10.69 -24.13
CA PRO A 10 -19.63 11.71 -23.10
C PRO A 10 -19.37 11.22 -21.66
N SER A 11 -19.69 9.96 -21.35
CA SER A 11 -19.43 9.35 -20.04
C SER A 11 -17.93 9.22 -19.79
N LEU A 12 -17.15 8.76 -20.79
CA LEU A 12 -15.68 8.69 -20.70
C LEU A 12 -15.07 10.08 -20.50
N ARG A 13 -15.55 11.09 -21.27
CA ARG A 13 -15.09 12.49 -21.11
C ARG A 13 -15.37 13.03 -19.71
N THR A 14 -16.55 12.81 -19.17
CA THR A 14 -16.91 13.23 -17.81
C THR A 14 -15.98 12.58 -16.77
N THR A 15 -15.68 11.28 -16.91
CA THR A 15 -14.73 10.60 -16.04
C THR A 15 -13.33 11.17 -16.16
N MET A 16 -12.88 11.46 -17.39
CA MET A 16 -11.58 12.06 -17.65
C MET A 16 -11.46 13.49 -17.08
N GLU A 17 -12.52 14.30 -17.19
CA GLU A 17 -12.60 15.64 -16.58
C GLU A 17 -12.47 15.57 -15.05
N ASN A 18 -13.11 14.60 -14.42
CA ASN A 18 -12.99 14.38 -12.98
C ASN A 18 -11.55 14.00 -12.58
N ILE A 19 -10.88 13.15 -13.36
CA ILE A 19 -9.49 12.78 -13.15
C ILE A 19 -8.59 14.02 -13.28
N ILE A 20 -8.76 14.81 -14.35
CA ILE A 20 -8.01 16.05 -14.59
C ILE A 20 -8.20 17.04 -13.45
N ALA A 21 -9.40 17.19 -12.93
CA ALA A 21 -9.70 18.08 -11.82
C ALA A 21 -8.98 17.69 -10.52
N VAL A 22 -8.78 16.37 -10.29
CA VAL A 22 -8.05 15.86 -9.13
C VAL A 22 -6.54 15.98 -9.31
N VAL A 23 -6.01 15.55 -10.45
CA VAL A 23 -4.56 15.50 -10.72
C VAL A 23 -3.97 16.88 -10.97
N GLN A 24 -4.75 17.82 -11.53
CA GLN A 24 -4.33 19.17 -11.85
C GLN A 24 -3.06 19.19 -12.74
N PRO A 25 -3.13 18.77 -14.01
CA PRO A 25 -1.98 18.62 -14.90
C PRO A 25 -1.07 19.83 -15.00
N ASP A 26 -1.62 21.05 -14.83
CA ASP A 26 -0.82 22.28 -14.87
C ASP A 26 0.14 22.37 -13.67
N LYS A 27 -0.32 22.04 -12.46
CA LYS A 27 0.56 21.92 -11.29
C LYS A 27 1.60 20.81 -11.45
N LEU A 28 1.20 19.71 -12.10
CA LEU A 28 2.10 18.60 -12.38
C LEU A 28 3.22 19.04 -13.33
N ARG A 29 2.90 19.86 -14.36
CA ARG A 29 3.90 20.47 -15.26
C ARG A 29 4.85 21.41 -14.53
N GLU A 30 4.35 22.21 -13.58
CA GLU A 30 5.17 23.08 -12.73
C GLU A 30 6.15 22.25 -11.88
N GLN A 31 5.67 21.19 -11.23
CA GLN A 31 6.50 20.28 -10.44
C GLN A 31 7.58 19.59 -11.28
N ILE A 32 7.23 19.16 -12.51
CA ILE A 32 8.18 18.57 -13.46
C ILE A 32 9.26 19.60 -13.83
N ALA A 33 8.89 20.86 -14.07
CA ALA A 33 9.86 21.91 -14.36
C ALA A 33 10.81 22.15 -13.20
N GLU A 34 10.32 22.23 -11.96
CA GLU A 34 11.15 22.37 -10.76
C GLU A 34 12.10 21.17 -10.55
N LEU A 35 11.61 19.95 -10.77
CA LEU A 35 12.41 18.73 -10.66
C LEU A 35 13.48 18.66 -11.76
N ASN A 36 13.19 19.13 -12.97
CA ASN A 36 14.17 19.24 -14.05
C ASN A 36 15.28 20.26 -13.71
N GLU A 37 14.94 21.41 -13.11
CA GLU A 37 15.94 22.38 -12.64
C GLU A 37 16.85 21.76 -11.56
N LYS A 38 16.26 21.03 -10.61
CA LYS A 38 17.03 20.30 -9.58
C LYS A 38 17.91 19.21 -10.18
N ALA A 39 17.41 18.45 -11.15
CA ALA A 39 18.17 17.40 -11.84
C ALA A 39 19.33 17.95 -12.68
N ALA A 40 19.22 19.20 -13.16
CA ALA A 40 20.26 19.88 -13.91
C ALA A 40 21.35 20.54 -13.01
N ALA A 41 21.15 20.58 -11.68
CA ALA A 41 22.11 21.18 -10.77
C ALA A 41 23.39 20.33 -10.69
N PRO A 42 24.59 20.93 -10.88
CA PRO A 42 25.85 20.16 -10.92
C PRO A 42 26.21 19.46 -9.63
N ASP A 43 25.79 20.00 -8.49
CA ASP A 43 26.03 19.51 -7.13
C ASP A 43 25.11 18.35 -6.71
N LEU A 44 24.03 18.10 -7.45
CA LEU A 44 23.12 16.98 -7.17
C LEU A 44 23.84 15.62 -7.21
N TRP A 45 24.80 15.48 -8.12
CA TRP A 45 25.49 14.21 -8.37
C TRP A 45 26.59 13.91 -7.34
N ASP A 46 26.89 14.85 -6.45
CA ASP A 46 27.79 14.64 -5.31
C ASP A 46 27.14 13.78 -4.22
N ASP A 47 25.78 13.72 -4.18
CA ASP A 47 25.00 12.84 -3.31
C ASP A 47 24.15 11.85 -4.16
N PRO A 48 24.59 10.59 -4.29
CA PRO A 48 23.87 9.60 -5.08
C PRO A 48 22.43 9.31 -4.58
N SER A 49 22.18 9.44 -3.28
CA SER A 49 20.86 9.22 -2.69
C SER A 49 19.90 10.37 -3.05
N ALA A 50 20.36 11.61 -2.95
CA ALA A 50 19.58 12.77 -3.39
C ALA A 50 19.32 12.75 -4.90
N ALA A 51 20.33 12.38 -5.71
CA ALA A 51 20.19 12.23 -7.16
C ALA A 51 19.15 11.17 -7.55
N GLN A 52 19.17 10.02 -6.88
CA GLN A 52 18.19 8.95 -7.09
C GLN A 52 16.78 9.42 -6.70
N ALA A 53 16.63 10.11 -5.60
CA ALA A 53 15.32 10.62 -5.16
C ALA A 53 14.73 11.61 -6.18
N VAL A 54 15.53 12.58 -6.65
CA VAL A 54 15.10 13.60 -7.62
C VAL A 54 14.74 12.96 -8.97
N THR A 55 15.60 12.08 -9.51
CA THR A 55 15.37 11.43 -10.81
C THR A 55 14.19 10.48 -10.78
N SER A 56 13.98 9.75 -9.67
CA SER A 56 12.81 8.89 -9.47
C SER A 56 11.53 9.72 -9.41
N ALA A 57 11.52 10.81 -8.64
CA ALA A 57 10.37 11.71 -8.55
C ALA A 57 10.02 12.32 -9.92
N LEU A 58 11.04 12.77 -10.67
CA LEU A 58 10.87 13.33 -12.01
C LEU A 58 10.24 12.32 -12.97
N SER A 59 10.81 11.10 -13.05
CA SER A 59 10.31 10.02 -13.89
C SER A 59 8.86 9.64 -13.54
N HIS A 60 8.53 9.62 -12.26
CA HIS A 60 7.17 9.33 -11.79
C HIS A 60 6.17 10.40 -12.25
N ARG A 61 6.49 11.69 -12.04
CA ARG A 61 5.62 12.80 -12.45
C ARG A 61 5.44 12.89 -13.96
N GLN A 62 6.51 12.64 -14.74
CA GLN A 62 6.42 12.57 -16.19
C GLN A 62 5.51 11.45 -16.66
N SER A 63 5.69 10.24 -16.12
CA SER A 63 4.84 9.09 -16.46
C SER A 63 3.37 9.31 -16.08
N GLU A 64 3.09 10.03 -15.02
CA GLU A 64 1.73 10.41 -14.61
C GLU A 64 1.10 11.37 -15.62
N LEU A 65 1.83 12.43 -16.03
CA LEU A 65 1.36 13.39 -17.02
C LEU A 65 1.14 12.74 -18.39
N ASP A 66 2.09 11.91 -18.84
CA ASP A 66 2.02 11.22 -20.13
C ASP A 66 0.80 10.29 -20.20
N ARG A 67 0.51 9.58 -19.11
CA ARG A 67 -0.65 8.67 -19.02
C ARG A 67 -1.97 9.41 -19.15
N ILE A 68 -2.09 10.58 -18.50
CA ILE A 68 -3.30 11.42 -18.59
C ILE A 68 -3.45 11.96 -20.00
N THR A 69 -2.36 12.44 -20.61
CA THR A 69 -2.37 12.97 -21.97
C THR A 69 -2.77 11.91 -22.98
N GLN A 70 -2.14 10.73 -22.92
CA GLN A 70 -2.46 9.59 -23.80
C GLN A 70 -3.90 9.13 -23.66
N MET A 71 -4.44 9.14 -22.43
CA MET A 71 -5.83 8.75 -22.20
C MET A 71 -6.82 9.74 -22.83
N SER A 72 -6.54 11.05 -22.74
CA SER A 72 -7.34 12.09 -23.41
C SER A 72 -7.29 11.94 -24.93
N GLU A 73 -6.09 11.74 -25.50
CA GLU A 73 -5.91 11.54 -26.93
C GLU A 73 -6.67 10.31 -27.44
N ARG A 74 -6.65 9.20 -26.70
CA ARG A 74 -7.40 7.99 -27.07
C ARG A 74 -8.91 8.19 -27.07
N ILE A 75 -9.45 9.04 -26.18
CA ILE A 75 -10.88 9.39 -26.20
C ILE A 75 -11.22 10.22 -27.44
N ASP A 76 -10.34 11.15 -27.81
CA ASP A 76 -10.50 11.98 -29.01
C ASP A 76 -10.39 11.12 -30.30
N ASP A 77 -9.45 10.17 -30.32
CA ASP A 77 -9.28 9.23 -31.43
C ASP A 77 -10.52 8.33 -31.62
N LEU A 78 -11.09 7.83 -30.49
CA LEU A 78 -12.32 7.03 -30.52
C LEU A 78 -13.49 7.82 -31.11
N GLU A 79 -13.67 9.08 -30.73
CA GLU A 79 -14.71 9.95 -31.27
C GLU A 79 -14.49 10.18 -32.78
N ALA A 80 -13.25 10.44 -33.19
CA ALA A 80 -12.92 10.61 -34.62
C ALA A 80 -13.19 9.33 -35.45
N MET A 81 -12.93 8.15 -34.88
CA MET A 81 -13.24 6.86 -35.54
C MET A 81 -14.75 6.69 -35.75
N VAL A 82 -15.56 7.03 -34.74
CA VAL A 82 -17.03 6.96 -34.84
C VAL A 82 -17.56 7.94 -35.88
N ASP A 83 -17.03 9.15 -35.93
CA ASP A 83 -17.41 10.17 -36.94
C ASP A 83 -17.04 9.72 -38.36
N MET A 84 -15.82 9.19 -38.54
CA MET A 84 -15.39 8.64 -39.85
C MET A 84 -16.30 7.47 -40.29
N ALA A 85 -16.67 6.58 -39.40
CA ALA A 85 -17.57 5.47 -39.70
C ALA A 85 -18.96 5.94 -40.14
N ALA A 86 -19.43 7.08 -39.63
CA ALA A 86 -20.72 7.66 -40.02
C ALA A 86 -20.68 8.29 -41.40
N GLU A 87 -19.50 8.72 -41.87
CA GLU A 87 -19.32 9.35 -43.19
C GLU A 87 -19.09 8.34 -44.34
N ASP A 88 -18.59 7.13 -44.02
CA ASP A 88 -18.27 6.09 -45.03
C ASP A 88 -19.21 4.89 -44.92
N PRO A 89 -20.20 4.76 -45.84
CA PRO A 89 -21.16 3.65 -45.80
C PRO A 89 -20.55 2.29 -46.17
N ASP A 90 -19.42 2.23 -46.85
CA ASP A 90 -18.82 1.00 -47.37
C ASP A 90 -17.83 0.37 -46.35
N GLU A 91 -16.99 1.18 -45.69
CA GLU A 91 -16.01 0.73 -44.69
C GLU A 91 -16.45 1.00 -43.23
N GLY A 92 -17.51 1.76 -43.01
CA GLY A 92 -17.98 2.18 -41.69
C GLY A 92 -18.27 1.04 -40.71
N ALA A 93 -18.71 -0.10 -41.22
CA ALA A 93 -18.96 -1.27 -40.35
C ALA A 93 -17.68 -1.86 -39.73
N ASP A 94 -16.58 -1.89 -40.48
CA ASP A 94 -15.29 -2.41 -40.00
C ASP A 94 -14.65 -1.40 -39.01
N ILE A 95 -14.76 -0.09 -39.30
CA ILE A 95 -14.31 0.98 -38.40
C ILE A 95 -15.09 0.93 -37.08
N LEU A 96 -16.41 0.73 -37.10
CA LEU A 96 -17.21 0.60 -35.87
C LEU A 96 -16.81 -0.62 -35.06
N ALA A 97 -16.50 -1.75 -35.69
CA ALA A 97 -16.04 -2.94 -34.99
C ALA A 97 -14.70 -2.72 -34.28
N GLU A 98 -13.78 -1.97 -34.90
CA GLU A 98 -12.52 -1.56 -34.28
C GLU A 98 -12.76 -0.57 -33.12
N ALA A 99 -13.63 0.42 -33.30
CA ALA A 99 -14.03 1.38 -32.28
C ALA A 99 -14.69 0.67 -31.06
N GLU A 100 -15.53 -0.35 -31.27
CA GLU A 100 -16.11 -1.16 -30.17
C GLU A 100 -15.01 -1.87 -29.37
N ALA A 101 -14.03 -2.47 -30.04
CA ALA A 101 -12.93 -3.16 -29.38
C ALA A 101 -12.01 -2.20 -28.61
N ASP A 102 -11.81 -0.97 -29.11
CA ASP A 102 -11.01 0.05 -28.42
C ASP A 102 -11.77 0.69 -27.26
N LEU A 103 -13.08 0.91 -27.39
CA LEU A 103 -13.95 1.38 -26.31
C LEU A 103 -13.87 0.47 -25.07
N GLU A 104 -13.94 -0.85 -25.25
CA GLU A 104 -13.84 -1.79 -24.13
C GLU A 104 -12.48 -1.70 -23.39
N LYS A 105 -11.37 -1.55 -24.15
CA LYS A 105 -10.04 -1.34 -23.56
C LYS A 105 -9.95 0.01 -22.85
N LEU A 106 -10.41 1.06 -23.52
CA LEU A 106 -10.38 2.42 -23.02
C LEU A 106 -11.18 2.57 -21.72
N ARG A 107 -12.37 1.94 -21.66
CA ARG A 107 -13.21 1.91 -20.47
C ARG A 107 -12.48 1.28 -19.27
N LYS A 108 -11.79 0.16 -19.50
CA LYS A 108 -10.99 -0.51 -18.49
C LYS A 108 -9.82 0.37 -18.04
N ASP A 109 -9.02 0.86 -18.99
CA ASP A 109 -7.81 1.66 -18.72
C ASP A 109 -8.15 2.96 -17.99
N LEU A 110 -9.28 3.60 -18.37
CA LEU A 110 -9.77 4.82 -17.72
C LEU A 110 -10.26 4.53 -16.29
N GLY A 111 -10.95 3.42 -16.07
CA GLY A 111 -11.35 2.97 -14.74
C GLY A 111 -10.14 2.71 -13.83
N ASP A 112 -9.10 2.07 -14.34
CA ASP A 112 -7.85 1.84 -13.62
C ASP A 112 -7.12 3.16 -13.32
N LEU A 113 -7.15 4.12 -14.24
CA LEU A 113 -6.59 5.46 -14.03
C LEU A 113 -7.36 6.23 -12.97
N GLU A 114 -8.70 6.20 -13.01
CA GLU A 114 -9.56 6.81 -11.98
C GLU A 114 -9.21 6.29 -10.59
N ILE A 115 -9.13 4.96 -10.44
CA ILE A 115 -8.80 4.35 -9.15
C ILE A 115 -7.42 4.79 -8.65
N ARG A 116 -6.40 4.82 -9.52
CA ARG A 116 -5.05 5.29 -9.15
C ARG A 116 -5.03 6.74 -8.69
N THR A 117 -5.85 7.59 -9.30
CA THR A 117 -5.97 9.01 -8.91
C THR A 117 -6.56 9.20 -7.51
N LEU A 118 -7.30 8.20 -7.02
CA LEU A 118 -7.86 8.21 -5.66
C LEU A 118 -6.86 7.73 -4.59
N LEU A 119 -5.72 7.15 -5.01
CA LEU A 119 -4.67 6.64 -4.14
C LEU A 119 -3.60 7.73 -3.90
N ASP A 120 -3.91 8.68 -3.03
CA ASP A 120 -3.08 9.84 -2.70
C ASP A 120 -2.50 9.83 -1.27
N GLY A 121 -2.64 8.72 -0.57
CA GLY A 121 -2.12 8.53 0.78
C GLY A 121 -0.59 8.38 0.81
N GLU A 122 0.05 8.82 1.89
CA GLU A 122 1.52 8.80 2.09
C GLU A 122 2.17 7.43 1.81
N TYR A 123 1.43 6.34 2.04
CA TYR A 123 1.93 4.96 1.91
C TYR A 123 1.29 4.20 0.75
N ASP A 124 0.35 4.80 0.01
CA ASP A 124 -0.42 4.09 -1.01
C ASP A 124 0.46 3.45 -2.10
N GLU A 125 1.59 4.06 -2.45
CA GLU A 125 2.56 3.56 -3.44
C GLU A 125 3.39 2.36 -2.98
N ARG A 126 3.35 2.03 -1.68
CA ARG A 126 4.19 0.97 -1.10
C ARG A 126 3.67 -0.43 -1.43
N ASN A 127 4.57 -1.42 -1.31
CA ASN A 127 4.17 -2.82 -1.25
C ASN A 127 3.24 -3.05 -0.06
N ALA A 128 2.35 -4.03 -0.19
CA ALA A 128 1.43 -4.42 0.89
C ALA A 128 1.93 -5.66 1.62
N VAL A 129 1.85 -5.65 2.95
CA VAL A 129 1.97 -6.84 3.79
C VAL A 129 0.59 -7.16 4.33
N ILE A 130 0.09 -8.35 4.00
CA ILE A 130 -1.24 -8.82 4.38
C ILE A 130 -1.10 -9.93 5.41
N THR A 131 -1.80 -9.79 6.53
CA THR A 131 -1.89 -10.83 7.56
C THR A 131 -3.34 -11.28 7.69
N ILE A 132 -3.58 -12.57 7.49
CA ILE A 132 -4.87 -13.21 7.66
C ILE A 132 -4.83 -14.03 8.95
N ARG A 133 -5.84 -13.87 9.80
CA ARG A 133 -5.98 -14.63 11.06
C ARG A 133 -7.36 -15.26 11.12
N SER A 134 -7.42 -16.54 11.50
CA SER A 134 -8.69 -17.22 11.79
C SER A 134 -9.32 -16.61 13.04
N GLY A 135 -10.64 -16.37 12.97
CA GLY A 135 -11.43 -15.82 14.07
C GLY A 135 -12.34 -16.85 14.73
N ALA A 136 -13.53 -16.41 15.15
CA ALA A 136 -14.54 -17.31 15.70
C ALA A 136 -15.08 -18.27 14.65
N GLY A 137 -15.26 -19.57 15.00
CA GLY A 137 -15.81 -20.60 14.10
C GLY A 137 -15.01 -21.92 14.10
N GLY A 138 -13.97 -22.05 14.94
CA GLY A 138 -13.19 -23.28 15.07
C GLY A 138 -12.49 -23.69 13.77
N VAL A 139 -12.60 -24.98 13.39
CA VAL A 139 -11.96 -25.54 12.19
C VAL A 139 -12.44 -24.83 10.91
N ASP A 140 -13.73 -24.49 10.82
CA ASP A 140 -14.28 -23.73 9.69
C ASP A 140 -13.66 -22.36 9.52
N ALA A 141 -13.29 -21.67 10.62
CA ALA A 141 -12.61 -20.38 10.55
C ALA A 141 -11.17 -20.52 10.08
N ALA A 142 -10.49 -21.59 10.48
CA ALA A 142 -9.14 -21.88 10.01
C ALA A 142 -9.10 -22.24 8.52
N ASP A 143 -10.04 -23.03 8.05
CA ASP A 143 -10.21 -23.33 6.62
C ASP A 143 -10.58 -22.07 5.81
N PHE A 144 -11.45 -21.22 6.38
CA PHE A 144 -11.79 -19.94 5.73
C PHE A 144 -10.58 -19.02 5.61
N ALA A 145 -9.70 -18.95 6.61
CA ALA A 145 -8.46 -18.19 6.53
C ALA A 145 -7.55 -18.69 5.38
N GLU A 146 -7.49 -20.01 5.15
CA GLU A 146 -6.76 -20.59 4.02
C GLU A 146 -7.42 -20.25 2.67
N ILE A 147 -8.74 -20.27 2.60
CA ILE A 147 -9.50 -19.86 1.40
C ILE A 147 -9.20 -18.39 1.07
N LEU A 148 -9.18 -17.49 2.06
CA LEU A 148 -8.85 -16.08 1.86
C LEU A 148 -7.41 -15.89 1.39
N LEU A 149 -6.45 -16.61 1.98
CA LEU A 149 -5.06 -16.57 1.52
C LEU A 149 -4.97 -16.93 0.03
N ARG A 150 -5.61 -18.03 -0.36
CA ARG A 150 -5.64 -18.46 -1.76
C ARG A 150 -6.30 -17.43 -2.67
N MET A 151 -7.38 -16.81 -2.22
CA MET A 151 -8.11 -15.75 -2.96
C MET A 151 -7.19 -14.57 -3.29
N TYR A 152 -6.46 -14.03 -2.30
CA TYR A 152 -5.55 -12.90 -2.51
C TYR A 152 -4.32 -13.28 -3.34
N LEU A 153 -3.75 -14.47 -3.14
CA LEU A 153 -2.63 -14.95 -3.96
C LEU A 153 -3.04 -15.10 -5.44
N ARG A 154 -4.24 -15.62 -5.72
CA ARG A 154 -4.78 -15.72 -7.08
C ARG A 154 -5.08 -14.36 -7.69
N TRP A 155 -5.60 -13.43 -6.90
CA TRP A 155 -5.77 -12.05 -7.36
C TRP A 155 -4.42 -11.43 -7.78
N ALA A 156 -3.39 -11.56 -6.97
CA ALA A 156 -2.06 -11.08 -7.30
C ALA A 156 -1.47 -11.76 -8.55
N GLU A 157 -1.66 -13.09 -8.69
CA GLU A 157 -1.23 -13.86 -9.86
C GLU A 157 -1.92 -13.36 -11.15
N ARG A 158 -3.23 -13.10 -11.09
CA ARG A 158 -4.01 -12.56 -12.24
C ARG A 158 -3.50 -11.20 -12.71
N HIS A 159 -2.97 -10.38 -11.79
CA HIS A 159 -2.38 -9.08 -12.08
C HIS A 159 -0.88 -9.14 -12.41
N GLY A 160 -0.27 -10.32 -12.37
CA GLY A 160 1.17 -10.50 -12.56
C GLY A 160 2.01 -9.90 -11.44
N TYR A 161 1.44 -9.73 -10.24
CA TYR A 161 2.15 -9.20 -9.08
C TYR A 161 2.89 -10.29 -8.34
N PRO A 162 4.22 -10.15 -8.15
CA PRO A 162 4.99 -11.07 -7.32
C PRO A 162 4.48 -11.08 -5.87
N THR A 163 4.41 -12.27 -5.29
CA THR A 163 4.06 -12.45 -3.89
C THR A 163 5.12 -13.23 -3.15
N LYS A 164 5.31 -12.92 -1.86
CA LYS A 164 6.24 -13.63 -0.98
C LYS A 164 5.54 -13.99 0.31
N VAL A 165 5.33 -15.28 0.55
CA VAL A 165 4.83 -15.75 1.85
C VAL A 165 5.95 -15.61 2.88
N MET A 166 5.69 -14.86 3.95
CA MET A 166 6.65 -14.53 5.00
C MET A 166 6.53 -15.46 6.21
N ASP A 167 5.28 -15.77 6.61
CA ASP A 167 4.98 -16.64 7.74
C ASP A 167 3.66 -17.39 7.53
N THR A 168 3.57 -18.62 8.05
CA THR A 168 2.36 -19.43 7.99
C THR A 168 2.26 -20.31 9.23
N SER A 169 1.18 -20.18 9.98
CA SER A 169 0.86 -21.01 11.12
C SER A 169 -0.37 -21.86 10.81
N TYR A 170 -0.18 -23.18 10.71
CA TYR A 170 -1.25 -24.12 10.43
C TYR A 170 -2.09 -24.45 11.69
N ALA A 171 -3.37 -24.71 11.48
CA ALA A 171 -4.22 -25.25 12.51
C ALA A 171 -4.01 -26.77 12.65
N GLU A 172 -4.47 -27.35 13.77
CA GLU A 172 -4.20 -28.75 14.07
C GLU A 172 -4.99 -29.73 13.17
N GLU A 173 -6.23 -29.40 12.81
CA GLU A 173 -7.10 -30.30 12.04
C GLU A 173 -7.13 -29.93 10.57
N ALA A 174 -7.35 -28.65 10.24
CA ALA A 174 -7.38 -28.15 8.86
C ALA A 174 -7.22 -26.63 8.83
N GLY A 175 -6.69 -26.10 7.71
CA GLY A 175 -6.59 -24.67 7.47
C GLY A 175 -5.48 -23.98 8.24
N LEU A 176 -5.58 -22.66 8.38
CA LEU A 176 -4.55 -21.77 8.92
C LEU A 176 -5.03 -21.07 10.20
N LYS A 177 -4.16 -21.00 11.22
CA LYS A 177 -4.32 -20.06 12.35
C LYS A 177 -4.01 -18.64 11.89
N SER A 178 -2.93 -18.48 11.14
CA SER A 178 -2.54 -17.22 10.52
C SER A 178 -1.64 -17.43 9.31
N ALA A 179 -1.64 -16.46 8.41
CA ALA A 179 -0.66 -16.37 7.33
C ALA A 179 -0.32 -14.90 7.08
N THR A 180 0.96 -14.62 6.83
CA THR A 180 1.46 -13.30 6.45
C THR A 180 2.20 -13.40 5.12
N PHE A 181 1.87 -12.54 4.17
CA PHE A 181 2.51 -12.49 2.86
C PHE A 181 2.62 -11.06 2.36
N GLU A 182 3.60 -10.82 1.50
CA GLU A 182 3.87 -9.56 0.82
C GLU A 182 3.34 -9.63 -0.62
N VAL A 183 2.75 -8.52 -1.09
CA VAL A 183 2.44 -8.27 -2.50
C VAL A 183 3.35 -7.15 -2.99
N GLN A 184 4.17 -7.45 -3.99
CA GLN A 184 5.18 -6.54 -4.53
C GLN A 184 4.66 -5.90 -5.81
N ALA A 185 4.01 -4.76 -5.68
CA ALA A 185 3.52 -3.99 -6.82
C ALA A 185 3.40 -2.50 -6.45
N PRO A 186 3.52 -1.61 -7.45
CA PRO A 186 3.19 -0.20 -7.25
C PRO A 186 1.73 -0.07 -6.78
N TYR A 187 1.51 0.75 -5.75
CA TYR A 187 0.20 0.99 -5.15
C TYR A 187 -0.46 -0.25 -4.51
N ALA A 188 0.30 -1.32 -4.21
CA ALA A 188 -0.26 -2.52 -3.61
C ALA A 188 -0.94 -2.23 -2.26
N TYR A 189 -0.32 -1.41 -1.41
CA TYR A 189 -0.93 -1.02 -0.13
C TYR A 189 -2.19 -0.17 -0.33
N GLY A 190 -2.14 0.87 -1.14
CA GLY A 190 -3.30 1.71 -1.43
C GLY A 190 -4.49 0.91 -1.94
N THR A 191 -4.23 -0.02 -2.87
CA THR A 191 -5.22 -0.91 -3.47
C THR A 191 -5.80 -1.90 -2.47
N LEU A 192 -4.96 -2.59 -1.68
CA LEU A 192 -5.39 -3.69 -0.81
C LEU A 192 -5.77 -3.24 0.61
N SER A 193 -5.42 -2.03 1.03
CA SER A 193 -5.75 -1.53 2.37
C SER A 193 -7.25 -1.48 2.66
N VAL A 194 -8.09 -1.34 1.63
CA VAL A 194 -9.54 -1.40 1.74
C VAL A 194 -10.09 -2.80 2.02
N GLU A 195 -9.27 -3.84 1.88
CA GLU A 195 -9.60 -5.22 2.22
C GLU A 195 -9.42 -5.55 3.71
N ALA A 196 -8.80 -4.61 4.47
CA ALA A 196 -8.64 -4.78 5.91
C ALA A 196 -10.00 -4.78 6.62
N GLY A 197 -10.19 -5.77 7.50
CA GLY A 197 -11.41 -5.90 8.28
C GLY A 197 -11.80 -7.35 8.58
N THR A 198 -13.00 -7.52 9.09
CA THR A 198 -13.57 -8.84 9.42
C THR A 198 -14.37 -9.40 8.26
N HIS A 199 -13.97 -10.56 7.78
CA HIS A 199 -14.65 -11.34 6.76
C HIS A 199 -15.50 -12.43 7.42
N ARG A 200 -16.71 -12.65 6.91
CA ARG A 200 -17.68 -13.63 7.41
C ARG A 200 -18.02 -14.64 6.35
N LEU A 201 -17.88 -15.94 6.65
CA LEU A 201 -18.32 -17.03 5.81
C LEU A 201 -19.54 -17.72 6.42
N VAL A 202 -20.55 -17.97 5.58
CA VAL A 202 -21.73 -18.78 5.92
C VAL A 202 -21.85 -19.91 4.91
N ARG A 203 -21.67 -21.16 5.39
CA ARG A 203 -21.75 -22.36 4.53
C ARG A 203 -22.23 -23.56 5.33
N ILE A 204 -22.60 -24.63 4.64
CA ILE A 204 -22.66 -25.96 5.25
C ILE A 204 -21.23 -26.41 5.51
N SER A 205 -20.91 -26.68 6.76
CA SER A 205 -19.56 -27.05 7.16
C SER A 205 -19.17 -28.42 6.62
N PRO A 206 -18.03 -28.56 5.92
CA PRO A 206 -17.49 -29.87 5.55
C PRO A 206 -16.96 -30.67 6.74
N PHE A 207 -16.79 -30.02 7.89
CA PHE A 207 -16.28 -30.60 9.14
C PHE A 207 -17.41 -30.98 10.10
N ASP A 208 -18.67 -30.61 9.81
CA ASP A 208 -19.83 -30.97 10.63
C ASP A 208 -20.54 -32.19 10.07
N ASN A 209 -20.45 -33.33 10.77
CA ASN A 209 -21.11 -34.59 10.40
C ASN A 209 -22.64 -34.49 10.29
N GLN A 210 -23.25 -33.45 10.86
CA GLN A 210 -24.70 -33.21 10.78
C GLN A 210 -25.10 -32.31 9.61
N GLY A 211 -24.13 -31.82 8.82
CA GLY A 211 -24.37 -30.97 7.66
C GLY A 211 -25.05 -29.63 8.01
N ARG A 212 -24.80 -29.10 9.20
CA ARG A 212 -25.39 -27.83 9.63
C ARG A 212 -24.71 -26.65 8.99
N ARG A 213 -25.48 -25.60 8.77
CA ARG A 213 -24.95 -24.30 8.35
C ARG A 213 -24.19 -23.66 9.51
N GLN A 214 -22.92 -23.36 9.29
CA GLN A 214 -22.02 -22.71 10.23
C GLN A 214 -21.66 -21.31 9.77
N THR A 215 -21.31 -20.46 10.71
CA THR A 215 -20.76 -19.12 10.48
C THR A 215 -19.38 -19.05 11.05
N SER A 216 -18.42 -18.63 10.25
CA SER A 216 -17.02 -18.47 10.65
C SER A 216 -16.49 -17.09 10.23
N PHE A 217 -15.47 -16.63 10.94
CA PHE A 217 -14.86 -15.32 10.75
C PHE A 217 -13.36 -15.45 10.56
N ALA A 218 -12.83 -14.54 9.75
CA ALA A 218 -11.40 -14.32 9.62
C ALA A 218 -11.11 -12.81 9.60
N ALA A 219 -10.00 -12.40 10.19
CA ALA A 219 -9.53 -11.03 10.14
C ALA A 219 -8.47 -10.89 9.04
N VAL A 220 -8.57 -9.87 8.24
CA VAL A 220 -7.56 -9.43 7.27
C VAL A 220 -7.00 -8.11 7.74
N GLU A 221 -5.70 -8.04 7.90
CA GLU A 221 -4.93 -6.85 8.24
C GLU A 221 -4.02 -6.53 7.06
N VAL A 222 -3.97 -5.27 6.66
CA VAL A 222 -3.12 -4.81 5.56
C VAL A 222 -2.30 -3.63 6.04
N ILE A 223 -0.97 -3.74 5.94
CA ILE A 223 -0.04 -2.67 6.31
C ILE A 223 0.93 -2.40 5.16
N PRO A 224 1.46 -1.17 5.03
CA PRO A 224 2.50 -0.88 4.05
C PRO A 224 3.81 -1.53 4.47
N LEU A 225 4.61 -1.97 3.49
CA LEU A 225 6.00 -2.35 3.73
C LEU A 225 6.82 -1.09 3.92
N ILE A 226 7.29 -0.88 5.16
CA ILE A 226 8.21 0.20 5.51
C ILE A 226 9.60 -0.41 5.60
N GLU A 227 10.54 0.08 4.75
CA GLU A 227 11.92 -0.34 4.79
C GLU A 227 12.59 0.21 6.06
N THR A 228 13.14 -0.67 6.88
CA THR A 228 13.96 -0.31 8.03
C THR A 228 15.39 -0.11 7.58
N THR A 229 15.95 1.06 7.81
CA THR A 229 17.37 1.32 7.64
C THR A 229 18.10 0.85 8.89
N ASP A 230 18.91 -0.19 8.77
CA ASP A 230 19.72 -0.73 9.89
C ASP A 230 20.89 0.18 10.30
N HIS A 231 21.12 1.27 9.57
CA HIS A 231 22.19 2.22 9.85
C HIS A 231 21.64 3.64 10.05
N ILE A 232 22.00 4.26 11.17
CA ILE A 232 21.67 5.64 11.45
C ILE A 232 22.97 6.46 11.37
N GLU A 233 23.05 7.33 10.37
CA GLU A 233 24.04 8.39 10.32
C GLU A 233 23.57 9.55 11.20
N ILE A 234 24.41 9.96 12.17
CA ILE A 234 24.10 11.06 13.06
C ILE A 234 24.99 12.24 12.65
N PRO A 235 24.42 13.35 12.16
CA PRO A 235 25.18 14.54 11.84
C PRO A 235 25.92 15.08 13.09
N GLU A 236 27.16 15.54 12.93
CA GLU A 236 27.91 16.12 14.06
C GLU A 236 27.21 17.34 14.68
N SER A 237 26.42 18.07 13.90
CA SER A 237 25.60 19.20 14.36
C SER A 237 24.51 18.82 15.37
N GLU A 238 24.10 17.56 15.39
CA GLU A 238 23.07 17.02 16.30
C GLU A 238 23.68 16.38 17.55
N LEU A 239 25.02 16.36 17.64
CA LEU A 239 25.73 15.77 18.74
C LEU A 239 26.34 16.86 19.64
N LYS A 240 26.01 16.81 20.93
CA LYS A 240 26.72 17.53 21.98
C LYS A 240 27.67 16.55 22.69
N VAL A 241 28.97 16.84 22.65
CA VAL A 241 30.02 16.01 23.26
C VAL A 241 30.65 16.76 24.42
N ASP A 242 30.48 16.26 25.62
CA ASP A 242 31.11 16.79 26.85
C ASP A 242 32.19 15.79 27.32
N VAL A 243 33.36 16.29 27.65
CA VAL A 243 34.51 15.50 28.17
C VAL A 243 34.66 15.78 29.66
N PHE A 244 34.85 14.74 30.45
CA PHE A 244 34.99 14.87 31.90
C PHE A 244 35.98 13.83 32.45
N ARG A 245 36.33 13.99 33.73
CA ARG A 245 37.25 13.07 34.42
C ARG A 245 36.51 11.78 34.76
N SER A 246 37.14 10.65 34.42
CA SER A 246 36.59 9.36 34.84
C SER A 246 36.63 9.21 36.36
N SER A 247 35.56 8.74 36.96
CA SER A 247 35.43 8.42 38.39
C SER A 247 35.44 6.91 38.59
N GLY A 248 36.42 6.39 39.33
CA GLY A 248 36.49 4.95 39.65
C GLY A 248 37.70 4.63 40.55
N PRO A 249 37.72 3.43 41.18
CA PRO A 249 38.88 2.95 41.95
C PRO A 249 40.02 2.66 40.96
N GLY A 250 40.97 3.58 40.83
CA GLY A 250 42.12 3.46 39.94
C GLY A 250 43.27 4.36 40.34
N GLY A 251 44.48 4.02 39.89
CA GLY A 251 45.74 4.73 40.25
C GLY A 251 45.80 6.17 39.68
N GLN A 252 46.95 6.84 39.91
CA GLN A 252 47.19 8.26 39.65
C GLN A 252 46.84 8.75 38.21
N SER A 253 46.84 7.85 37.22
CA SER A 253 46.49 8.19 35.80
C SER A 253 44.98 8.34 35.56
N VAL A 254 44.12 7.72 36.36
CA VAL A 254 42.65 7.82 36.24
C VAL A 254 42.12 9.17 36.73
N ASN A 255 42.86 9.77 37.70
CA ASN A 255 42.46 11.00 38.35
C ASN A 255 43.06 12.27 37.70
N THR A 256 43.91 12.14 36.67
CA THR A 256 44.59 13.27 36.02
C THR A 256 44.25 13.52 34.57
N THR A 257 43.53 12.58 33.91
CA THR A 257 43.26 12.71 32.49
C THR A 257 41.72 12.73 32.23
N ASP A 258 41.25 13.71 31.46
CA ASP A 258 39.85 13.84 31.04
C ASP A 258 39.59 12.85 29.90
N SER A 259 39.39 11.56 30.21
CA SER A 259 39.21 10.50 29.25
C SER A 259 37.73 10.08 29.09
N ALA A 260 36.86 10.41 30.05
CA ALA A 260 35.42 10.09 29.97
C ALA A 260 34.68 11.02 29.02
N VAL A 261 33.78 10.46 28.23
CA VAL A 261 32.98 11.16 27.19
C VAL A 261 31.50 11.00 27.49
N ARG A 262 30.76 12.10 27.52
CA ARG A 262 29.33 12.15 27.51
C ARG A 262 28.84 12.68 26.15
N MET A 263 28.03 11.92 25.47
CA MET A 263 27.46 12.29 24.18
C MET A 263 25.95 12.42 24.32
N THR A 264 25.41 13.55 23.88
CA THR A 264 23.97 13.82 23.90
C THR A 264 23.50 14.04 22.47
N HIS A 265 22.48 13.30 22.04
CA HIS A 265 21.80 13.57 20.79
C HIS A 265 20.74 14.67 21.03
N ILE A 266 20.93 15.83 20.42
CA ILE A 266 20.16 17.04 20.70
C ILE A 266 18.67 16.85 20.40
N PRO A 267 18.26 16.27 19.22
CA PRO A 267 16.85 16.14 18.88
C PRO A 267 16.06 15.21 19.82
N THR A 268 16.64 14.09 20.23
CA THR A 268 15.93 13.08 21.07
C THR A 268 16.24 13.20 22.56
N GLY A 269 17.26 13.98 22.94
CA GLY A 269 17.70 14.09 24.33
C GLY A 269 18.38 12.83 24.89
N ILE A 270 18.68 11.82 24.06
CA ILE A 270 19.36 10.59 24.51
C ILE A 270 20.81 10.91 24.90
N VAL A 271 21.19 10.46 26.10
CA VAL A 271 22.54 10.67 26.66
C VAL A 271 23.23 9.33 26.82
N VAL A 272 24.49 9.26 26.36
CA VAL A 272 25.41 8.13 26.54
C VAL A 272 26.68 8.61 27.19
N SER A 273 27.15 7.95 28.23
CA SER A 273 28.44 8.24 28.90
C SER A 273 29.33 7.00 28.85
N MET A 274 30.59 7.19 28.42
CA MET A 274 31.62 6.15 28.34
C MET A 274 32.89 6.58 29.06
N GLN A 275 33.45 5.68 29.88
CA GLN A 275 34.66 5.92 30.65
C GLN A 275 35.56 4.70 30.82
N ASP A 276 35.22 3.59 30.14
CA ASP A 276 35.86 2.29 30.37
C ASP A 276 37.26 2.21 29.73
N GLU A 277 37.53 3.03 28.70
CA GLU A 277 38.80 3.08 28.01
C GLU A 277 39.70 4.20 28.51
N LYS A 278 41.01 3.98 28.42
CA LYS A 278 42.01 5.00 28.80
C LYS A 278 42.13 6.10 27.75
N SER A 279 41.61 5.92 26.57
CA SER A 279 41.68 6.87 25.44
C SER A 279 40.32 7.55 25.23
N GLN A 280 40.33 8.88 25.25
CA GLN A 280 39.16 9.71 24.91
C GLN A 280 38.61 9.38 23.53
N ILE A 281 39.47 9.10 22.53
CA ILE A 281 39.04 8.75 21.16
C ILE A 281 38.27 7.44 21.16
N GLN A 282 38.75 6.44 21.93
CA GLN A 282 38.06 5.13 22.01
C GLN A 282 36.72 5.26 22.75
N ASN A 283 36.66 6.04 23.84
CA ASN A 283 35.41 6.33 24.54
C ASN A 283 34.42 7.10 23.67
N ARG A 284 34.89 8.07 22.83
CA ARG A 284 34.02 8.76 21.86
C ARG A 284 33.45 7.79 20.83
N ALA A 285 34.29 6.93 20.27
CA ALA A 285 33.84 5.93 19.28
C ALA A 285 32.85 4.90 19.88
N ALA A 286 33.10 4.48 21.13
CA ALA A 286 32.20 3.61 21.86
C ALA A 286 30.85 4.29 22.17
N ALA A 287 30.90 5.55 22.64
CA ALA A 287 29.70 6.34 22.91
C ALA A 287 28.84 6.53 21.66
N LEU A 288 29.46 6.82 20.51
CA LEU A 288 28.76 6.96 19.24
C LEU A 288 28.03 5.66 18.83
N ARG A 289 28.71 4.51 18.91
CA ARG A 289 28.11 3.20 18.60
C ARG A 289 26.92 2.88 19.50
N VAL A 290 27.02 3.15 20.80
CA VAL A 290 25.91 2.91 21.73
C VAL A 290 24.77 3.90 21.49
N LEU A 291 25.08 5.14 21.15
CA LEU A 291 24.08 6.14 20.78
C LEU A 291 23.33 5.72 19.52
N GLN A 292 24.04 5.29 18.47
CA GLN A 292 23.44 4.76 17.23
C GLN A 292 22.52 3.58 17.52
N SER A 293 22.95 2.63 18.37
CA SER A 293 22.11 1.49 18.76
C SER A 293 20.85 1.91 19.51
N ARG A 294 20.92 2.92 20.40
CA ARG A 294 19.74 3.43 21.11
C ARG A 294 18.78 4.17 20.19
N LEU A 295 19.28 4.94 19.26
CA LEU A 295 18.48 5.63 18.26
C LEU A 295 17.80 4.62 17.31
N LEU A 296 18.50 3.55 16.95
CA LEU A 296 17.91 2.48 16.14
C LEU A 296 16.74 1.81 16.86
N VAL A 297 16.88 1.51 18.16
CA VAL A 297 15.79 0.95 18.98
C VAL A 297 14.59 1.90 19.04
N LEU A 298 14.84 3.21 19.31
CA LEU A 298 13.77 4.21 19.35
C LEU A 298 13.04 4.30 18.02
N ARG A 299 13.77 4.38 16.91
CA ARG A 299 13.20 4.40 15.57
C ARG A 299 12.36 3.16 15.28
N HIS A 300 12.84 2.00 15.70
CA HIS A 300 12.11 0.74 15.56
C HIS A 300 10.81 0.72 16.38
N GLU A 301 10.81 1.27 17.59
CA GLU A 301 9.62 1.44 18.42
C GLU A 301 8.60 2.40 17.80
N GLU A 302 9.07 3.53 17.25
CA GLU A 302 8.23 4.49 16.53
C GLU A 302 7.62 3.86 15.26
N GLU A 303 8.41 3.12 14.49
CA GLU A 303 7.93 2.37 13.31
C GLU A 303 6.90 1.30 13.69
N GLN A 304 7.12 0.57 14.79
CA GLN A 304 6.17 -0.42 15.28
C GLN A 304 4.86 0.25 15.75
N ALA A 305 4.95 1.39 16.44
CA ALA A 305 3.78 2.17 16.84
C ALA A 305 3.00 2.67 15.61
N LYS A 306 3.69 3.19 14.59
CA LYS A 306 3.10 3.63 13.33
C LYS A 306 2.46 2.48 12.53
N LYS A 307 3.12 1.32 12.46
CA LYS A 307 2.55 0.10 11.87
C LYS A 307 1.28 -0.34 12.58
N LYS A 308 1.26 -0.29 13.91
CA LYS A 308 0.09 -0.63 14.73
C LYS A 308 -1.06 0.36 14.53
N GLU A 309 -0.76 1.65 14.39
CA GLU A 309 -1.74 2.68 14.07
C GLU A 309 -2.35 2.46 12.68
N LEU A 310 -1.53 2.18 11.66
CA LEU A 310 -1.96 1.90 10.29
C LEU A 310 -2.75 0.59 10.17
N ALA A 311 -2.41 -0.43 10.97
CA ALA A 311 -3.11 -1.71 10.97
C ALA A 311 -4.55 -1.61 11.52
N GLY A 312 -4.82 -0.62 12.37
CA GLY A 312 -6.08 -0.50 13.08
C GLY A 312 -6.34 -1.65 14.07
N ASP A 313 -7.45 -1.62 14.76
CA ASP A 313 -7.84 -2.66 15.72
C ASP A 313 -8.86 -3.64 15.09
N VAL A 314 -8.38 -4.47 14.14
CA VAL A 314 -9.23 -5.45 13.44
C VAL A 314 -9.55 -6.63 14.35
N LYS A 315 -10.78 -6.66 14.87
CA LYS A 315 -11.30 -7.77 15.71
C LYS A 315 -12.12 -8.72 14.85
N ALA A 316 -11.67 -9.97 14.70
CA ALA A 316 -12.40 -11.03 14.01
C ALA A 316 -13.63 -11.49 14.82
N SER A 317 -14.61 -10.61 15.00
CA SER A 317 -15.79 -10.81 15.83
C SER A 317 -17.10 -10.42 15.14
N TRP A 318 -18.23 -10.72 15.74
CA TRP A 318 -19.56 -10.52 15.18
C TRP A 318 -19.94 -9.05 14.91
N GLY A 319 -19.26 -8.07 15.53
CA GLY A 319 -19.66 -6.66 15.52
C GLY A 319 -19.26 -5.88 14.26
N ASP A 320 -18.09 -6.20 13.68
CA ASP A 320 -17.45 -5.32 12.68
C ASP A 320 -17.19 -6.05 11.36
N GLN A 321 -18.26 -6.60 10.76
CA GLN A 321 -18.14 -7.33 9.50
C GLN A 321 -18.02 -6.35 8.33
N MET A 322 -16.95 -6.47 7.54
CA MET A 322 -16.81 -5.70 6.30
C MET A 322 -17.38 -6.45 5.08
N ARG A 323 -17.16 -7.77 4.99
CA ARG A 323 -17.59 -8.56 3.83
C ARG A 323 -18.19 -9.90 4.26
N SER A 324 -19.31 -10.28 3.64
CA SER A 324 -20.04 -11.51 3.90
C SER A 324 -20.04 -12.41 2.66
N TYR A 325 -19.63 -13.66 2.85
CA TYR A 325 -19.60 -14.72 1.85
C TYR A 325 -20.66 -15.75 2.24
N VAL A 326 -21.73 -15.90 1.44
CA VAL A 326 -22.82 -16.86 1.68
C VAL A 326 -22.83 -17.87 0.55
N LEU A 327 -22.69 -19.17 0.91
CA LEU A 327 -22.64 -20.26 -0.07
C LEU A 327 -23.90 -21.11 -0.10
N GLN A 328 -24.73 -21.08 0.96
CA GLN A 328 -26.04 -21.77 1.08
C GLN A 328 -27.05 -20.87 1.76
N SER A 329 -28.17 -21.08 1.52
CA SER A 329 -29.42 -21.00 0.90
C SER A 329 -29.48 -20.22 -0.43
N TYR A 330 -28.60 -19.27 -0.62
CA TYR A 330 -28.32 -18.52 -1.84
C TYR A 330 -26.80 -18.30 -1.91
N GLN A 331 -26.30 -17.96 -3.08
CA GLN A 331 -24.88 -17.70 -3.28
C GLN A 331 -24.67 -16.20 -3.51
N MET A 332 -23.87 -15.58 -2.63
CA MET A 332 -23.60 -14.14 -2.72
C MET A 332 -22.36 -13.79 -1.89
N VAL A 333 -21.55 -12.91 -2.43
CA VAL A 333 -20.54 -12.16 -1.68
C VAL A 333 -20.96 -10.70 -1.69
N LYS A 334 -21.02 -10.07 -0.50
CA LYS A 334 -21.44 -8.67 -0.36
C LYS A 334 -20.49 -7.93 0.59
N ASP A 335 -20.00 -6.77 0.17
CA ASP A 335 -19.34 -5.80 1.03
C ASP A 335 -20.39 -4.91 1.71
N LEU A 336 -20.38 -4.89 3.03
CA LEU A 336 -21.41 -4.18 3.82
C LEU A 336 -21.17 -2.66 3.92
N ARG A 337 -20.00 -2.18 3.53
CA ARG A 337 -19.63 -0.76 3.53
C ARG A 337 -20.02 -0.09 2.21
N THR A 338 -19.78 -0.78 1.11
CA THR A 338 -19.99 -0.26 -0.26
C THR A 338 -21.26 -0.74 -0.90
N GLU A 339 -21.91 -1.75 -0.32
CA GLU A 339 -23.05 -2.51 -0.85
C GLU A 339 -22.77 -3.26 -2.18
N PHE A 340 -21.50 -3.23 -2.67
CA PHE A 340 -21.13 -3.99 -3.85
C PHE A 340 -21.30 -5.50 -3.60
N GLU A 341 -21.90 -6.21 -4.56
CA GLU A 341 -22.19 -7.63 -4.42
C GLU A 341 -21.88 -8.43 -5.70
N SER A 342 -21.55 -9.70 -5.51
CA SER A 342 -21.35 -10.67 -6.59
C SER A 342 -22.15 -11.94 -6.31
N GLY A 343 -22.91 -12.40 -7.30
CA GLY A 343 -23.67 -13.66 -7.24
C GLY A 343 -22.82 -14.91 -7.48
N ASN A 344 -21.51 -14.77 -7.73
CA ASN A 344 -20.59 -15.87 -8.01
C ASN A 344 -19.45 -15.94 -6.97
N PRO A 345 -19.68 -16.54 -5.78
CA PRO A 345 -18.65 -16.68 -4.77
C PRO A 345 -17.41 -17.46 -5.25
N GLN A 346 -17.57 -18.40 -6.18
CA GLN A 346 -16.43 -19.16 -6.69
C GLN A 346 -15.47 -18.28 -7.48
N SER A 347 -15.97 -17.38 -8.35
CA SER A 347 -15.13 -16.40 -9.05
C SER A 347 -14.38 -15.53 -8.08
N VAL A 348 -15.06 -15.06 -7.02
CA VAL A 348 -14.44 -14.24 -5.96
C VAL A 348 -13.31 -15.00 -5.27
N PHE A 349 -13.52 -16.26 -4.85
CA PHE A 349 -12.48 -17.09 -4.25
C PHE A 349 -11.33 -17.44 -5.23
N ASP A 350 -11.61 -17.37 -6.52
CA ASP A 350 -10.60 -17.52 -7.57
C ASP A 350 -9.87 -16.21 -7.90
N GLY A 351 -10.05 -15.16 -7.07
CA GLY A 351 -9.31 -13.91 -7.14
C GLY A 351 -10.00 -12.80 -7.95
N ASP A 352 -11.28 -12.95 -8.32
CA ASP A 352 -12.05 -11.90 -8.99
C ASP A 352 -12.65 -10.93 -7.95
N ILE A 353 -11.78 -10.06 -7.40
CA ILE A 353 -12.14 -9.13 -6.33
C ILE A 353 -11.97 -7.66 -6.69
N ASP A 354 -11.60 -7.33 -7.93
CA ASP A 354 -11.39 -5.95 -8.38
C ASP A 354 -12.61 -5.06 -8.17
N GLY A 355 -13.81 -5.58 -8.43
CA GLY A 355 -15.05 -4.83 -8.18
C GLY A 355 -15.22 -4.41 -6.71
N PHE A 356 -14.85 -5.28 -5.77
CA PHE A 356 -14.88 -4.97 -4.34
C PHE A 356 -13.81 -3.96 -3.94
N ILE A 357 -12.59 -4.13 -4.45
CA ILE A 357 -11.46 -3.22 -4.21
C ILE A 357 -11.80 -1.82 -4.72
N ASN A 358 -12.25 -1.71 -5.97
CA ASN A 358 -12.59 -0.43 -6.60
C ASN A 358 -13.73 0.28 -5.86
N ALA A 359 -14.78 -0.45 -5.49
CA ALA A 359 -15.87 0.10 -4.67
C ALA A 359 -15.36 0.56 -3.29
N GLY A 360 -14.46 -0.22 -2.67
CA GLY A 360 -13.84 0.11 -1.39
C GLY A 360 -12.99 1.38 -1.44
N ILE A 361 -12.19 1.56 -2.49
CA ILE A 361 -11.36 2.77 -2.68
C ILE A 361 -12.25 4.01 -2.83
N ARG A 362 -13.29 3.96 -3.67
CA ARG A 362 -14.24 5.06 -3.83
C ARG A 362 -14.98 5.38 -2.52
N TRP A 363 -15.43 4.35 -1.79
CA TRP A 363 -16.05 4.51 -0.49
C TRP A 363 -15.13 5.23 0.50
N ARG A 364 -13.89 4.78 0.65
CA ARG A 364 -12.88 5.40 1.53
C ARG A 364 -12.67 6.88 1.21
N LYS A 365 -12.58 7.23 -0.08
CA LYS A 365 -12.38 8.62 -0.50
C LYS A 365 -13.59 9.51 -0.17
N ASN A 366 -14.80 8.97 -0.33
CA ASN A 366 -16.04 9.68 0.03
C ASN A 366 -16.14 9.92 1.55
N GLU A 367 -15.79 8.92 2.38
CA GLU A 367 -15.73 9.06 3.83
C GLU A 367 -14.72 10.12 4.27
N GLN A 368 -13.54 10.14 3.63
CA GLN A 368 -12.51 11.15 3.90
C GLN A 368 -12.99 12.58 3.56
N LYS A 369 -13.69 12.75 2.45
CA LYS A 369 -14.28 14.05 2.07
C LYS A 369 -15.37 14.48 3.07
N ALA A 370 -16.27 13.58 3.42
CA ALA A 370 -17.34 13.84 4.39
C ALA A 370 -16.84 14.16 5.81
N ALA A 371 -15.63 13.73 6.16
CA ALA A 371 -15.00 14.04 7.45
C ALA A 371 -14.27 15.40 7.46
N GLN A 372 -14.04 16.01 6.29
CA GLN A 372 -13.37 17.32 6.13
C GLN A 372 -14.36 18.47 5.99
N ASP A 373 -15.61 18.17 5.61
CA ASP A 373 -16.75 19.12 5.57
C ASP A 373 -17.44 19.19 6.95
#